data_6ab21aeef1db8b9169c42b6c6c250964
#
_entry.id   6ab21aeef1db8b9169c42b6c6c250964
#
_cell.length_a   1.000
_cell.length_b   1.000
_cell.length_c   1.000
_cell.angle_alpha   90.00
_cell.angle_beta   90.00
_cell.angle_gamma   90.00
#
_symmetry.space_group_name_H-M   'P 1'
#
loop_
_entity.id
_entity.type
_entity.pdbx_description
1 polymer ?
#
loop_
_entity_poly.entity_id
_entity_poly.type
_entity_poly.pdbx_seq_one_letter_code
_entity_poly.pdbx_strand_id
1 'polypeptide(L)'
;MEDRWLILRFKRGSTDALCRIYEKYERVMLAVAFGLLNDRSAAEDVVHDVFVAFAQSAEKLSPAGSLRSYLTTCTANLARDRCRAIKRQSHIVDPAQAPNAEAPSPLSEVLQGEQLRQLSDALAQLPYEQREAVVLHLKADMTFRAIARAQGLSINTVQSRYRYGIEKLRSMLNGELEP
;
A
#
# COMPACT_ATOMS: atom_id res chain seq x y z
N MET A 1 -9.85 16.53 13.91
CA MET A 1 -9.52 16.88 15.32
C MET A 1 -9.15 15.64 16.14
N GLU A 2 -9.81 14.51 15.93
CA GLU A 2 -9.58 13.24 16.65
C GLU A 2 -8.11 12.74 16.60
N ASP A 3 -7.48 12.74 15.41
CA ASP A 3 -6.10 12.24 15.25
C ASP A 3 -5.08 13.00 16.09
N ARG A 4 -5.24 14.33 16.20
CA ARG A 4 -4.35 15.16 17.03
C ARG A 4 -4.48 14.80 18.50
N TRP A 5 -5.68 14.51 18.95
CA TRP A 5 -5.94 14.10 20.32
C TRP A 5 -5.39 12.69 20.61
N LEU A 6 -5.58 11.75 19.67
CA LEU A 6 -5.00 10.41 19.78
C LEU A 6 -3.47 10.44 19.82
N ILE A 7 -2.83 11.25 18.94
CA ILE A 7 -1.38 11.44 18.94
C ILE A 7 -0.90 12.03 20.28
N LEU A 8 -1.62 13.02 20.82
CA LEU A 8 -1.24 13.64 22.10
C LEU A 8 -1.32 12.64 23.26
N ARG A 9 -2.38 11.82 23.31
CA ARG A 9 -2.53 10.76 24.32
C ARG A 9 -1.44 9.69 24.17
N PHE A 10 -1.18 9.29 22.94
CA PHE A 10 -0.14 8.31 22.63
C PHE A 10 1.25 8.80 23.08
N LYS A 11 1.61 10.07 22.79
CA LYS A 11 2.86 10.69 23.27
C LYS A 11 2.98 10.72 24.81
N ARG A 12 1.86 10.69 25.53
CA ARG A 12 1.80 10.61 26.99
C ARG A 12 1.82 9.16 27.50
N GLY A 13 2.09 8.18 26.64
CA GLY A 13 2.18 6.77 27.01
C GLY A 13 0.86 6.00 27.02
N SER A 14 -0.23 6.54 26.45
CA SER A 14 -1.51 5.84 26.40
C SER A 14 -1.49 4.72 25.33
N THR A 15 -1.48 3.46 25.76
CA THR A 15 -1.60 2.28 24.91
C THR A 15 -2.97 2.19 24.23
N ASP A 16 -4.06 2.62 24.93
CA ASP A 16 -5.40 2.72 24.35
C ASP A 16 -5.44 3.64 23.11
N ALA A 17 -4.72 4.77 23.15
CA ALA A 17 -4.63 5.66 22.00
C ALA A 17 -3.89 5.02 20.83
N LEU A 18 -2.86 4.21 21.08
CA LEU A 18 -2.16 3.44 20.04
C LEU A 18 -3.08 2.38 19.43
N CYS A 19 -3.83 1.63 20.25
CA CYS A 19 -4.80 0.64 19.77
C CYS A 19 -5.86 1.28 18.86
N ARG A 20 -6.43 2.42 19.25
CA ARG A 20 -7.40 3.15 18.44
C ARG A 20 -6.81 3.66 17.13
N ILE A 21 -5.56 4.10 17.10
CA ILE A 21 -4.86 4.47 15.87
C ILE A 21 -4.70 3.23 14.98
N TYR A 22 -4.31 2.09 15.54
CA TYR A 22 -4.19 0.83 14.82
C TYR A 22 -5.52 0.44 14.16
N GLU A 23 -6.58 0.27 14.94
CA GLU A 23 -7.92 -0.09 14.48
C GLU A 23 -8.45 0.83 13.37
N LYS A 24 -8.17 2.12 13.50
CA LYS A 24 -8.60 3.15 12.54
C LYS A 24 -7.89 3.05 11.19
N TYR A 25 -6.60 2.70 11.18
CA TYR A 25 -5.76 2.79 9.98
C TYR A 25 -5.30 1.46 9.41
N GLU A 26 -5.40 0.35 10.15
CA GLU A 26 -4.99 -0.98 9.72
C GLU A 26 -5.54 -1.34 8.34
N ARG A 27 -6.84 -1.20 8.13
CA ARG A 27 -7.50 -1.58 6.87
C ARG A 27 -6.94 -0.82 5.66
N VAL A 28 -6.72 0.48 5.79
CA VAL A 28 -6.18 1.26 4.67
C VAL A 28 -4.72 0.93 4.42
N MET A 29 -3.95 0.69 5.47
CA MET A 29 -2.55 0.29 5.34
C MET A 29 -2.42 -1.09 4.71
N LEU A 30 -3.24 -2.07 5.12
CA LEU A 30 -3.32 -3.38 4.48
C LEU A 30 -3.71 -3.28 3.00
N ALA A 31 -4.71 -2.45 2.67
CA ALA A 31 -5.11 -2.25 1.28
C ALA A 31 -3.99 -1.63 0.42
N VAL A 32 -3.20 -0.71 0.98
CA VAL A 32 -2.02 -0.13 0.31
C VAL A 32 -0.92 -1.17 0.17
N ALA A 33 -0.55 -1.86 1.25
CA ALA A 33 0.51 -2.86 1.22
C ALA A 33 0.19 -4.00 0.26
N PHE A 34 -1.03 -4.56 0.33
CA PHE A 34 -1.49 -5.62 -0.56
C PHE A 34 -1.53 -5.17 -2.02
N GLY A 35 -2.07 -3.98 -2.31
CA GLY A 35 -2.08 -3.43 -3.67
C GLY A 35 -0.69 -3.21 -4.27
N LEU A 36 0.35 -3.04 -3.44
CA LEU A 36 1.74 -2.88 -3.88
C LEU A 36 2.50 -4.21 -3.99
N LEU A 37 2.25 -5.16 -3.08
CA LEU A 37 3.02 -6.41 -2.95
C LEU A 37 2.34 -7.59 -3.64
N ASN A 38 1.01 -7.57 -3.79
CA ASN A 38 0.19 -8.69 -4.25
C ASN A 38 0.41 -9.98 -3.43
N ASP A 39 0.76 -9.84 -2.16
CA ASP A 39 1.00 -10.91 -1.22
C ASP A 39 0.43 -10.50 0.14
N ARG A 40 -0.48 -11.32 0.68
CA ARG A 40 -1.20 -11.01 1.92
C ARG A 40 -0.28 -11.06 3.13
N SER A 41 0.52 -12.11 3.24
CA SER A 41 1.44 -12.29 4.36
C SER A 41 2.48 -11.16 4.39
N ALA A 42 3.08 -10.85 3.25
CA ALA A 42 4.02 -9.73 3.14
C ALA A 42 3.35 -8.37 3.45
N ALA A 43 2.07 -8.20 3.11
CA ALA A 43 1.33 -6.99 3.44
C ALA A 43 1.06 -6.85 4.94
N GLU A 44 0.65 -7.94 5.60
CA GLU A 44 0.44 -7.99 7.06
C GLU A 44 1.74 -7.69 7.81
N ASP A 45 2.86 -8.27 7.39
CA ASP A 45 4.19 -7.99 7.95
C ASP A 45 4.60 -6.52 7.78
N VAL A 46 4.36 -5.92 6.60
CA VAL A 46 4.66 -4.50 6.36
C VAL A 46 3.85 -3.62 7.30
N VAL A 47 2.56 -3.90 7.47
CA VAL A 47 1.70 -3.13 8.38
C VAL A 47 2.18 -3.26 9.81
N HIS A 48 2.52 -4.48 10.25
CA HIS A 48 3.07 -4.72 11.58
C HIS A 48 4.36 -3.93 11.82
N ASP A 49 5.32 -4.04 10.91
CA ASP A 49 6.61 -3.33 11.02
C ASP A 49 6.44 -1.81 11.08
N VAL A 50 5.52 -1.26 10.26
CA VAL A 50 5.22 0.19 10.29
C VAL A 50 4.63 0.60 11.63
N PHE A 51 3.73 -0.21 12.22
CA PHE A 51 3.15 0.12 13.52
C PHE A 51 4.16 -0.03 14.66
N VAL A 52 5.05 -1.01 14.60
CA VAL A 52 6.16 -1.13 15.57
C VAL A 52 7.06 0.10 15.50
N ALA A 53 7.48 0.51 14.30
CA ALA A 53 8.28 1.72 14.10
C ALA A 53 7.54 3.00 14.55
N PHE A 54 6.23 3.09 14.26
CA PHE A 54 5.38 4.18 14.72
C PHE A 54 5.32 4.23 16.24
N ALA A 55 5.12 3.10 16.91
CA ALA A 55 5.06 3.02 18.37
C ALA A 55 6.38 3.45 19.02
N GLN A 56 7.53 3.07 18.43
CA GLN A 56 8.85 3.46 18.92
C GLN A 56 9.18 4.94 18.68
N SER A 57 8.53 5.58 17.71
CA SER A 57 8.77 6.98 17.35
C SER A 57 7.86 7.99 18.05
N ALA A 58 7.10 7.58 19.07
CA ALA A 58 6.07 8.38 19.75
C ALA A 58 6.50 9.81 20.08
N GLU A 59 7.70 9.97 20.66
CA GLU A 59 8.20 11.29 21.10
C GLU A 59 8.48 12.24 19.93
N LYS A 60 8.94 11.70 18.79
CA LYS A 60 9.37 12.45 17.59
C LYS A 60 8.24 12.71 16.60
N LEU A 61 7.06 12.15 16.86
CA LEU A 61 5.93 12.27 15.94
C LEU A 61 5.46 13.72 15.82
N SER A 62 5.76 14.33 14.69
CA SER A 62 5.17 15.60 14.26
C SER A 62 4.75 15.45 12.79
N PRO A 63 3.66 14.73 12.51
CA PRO A 63 3.26 14.51 11.14
C PRO A 63 2.92 15.84 10.48
N ALA A 64 3.71 16.20 9.46
CA ALA A 64 3.43 17.36 8.61
C ALA A 64 2.26 17.03 7.68
N GLY A 65 1.04 16.97 8.24
CA GLY A 65 -0.16 16.59 7.50
C GLY A 65 -1.09 15.67 8.29
N SER A 66 -1.90 14.88 7.59
CA SER A 66 -2.78 13.91 8.24
C SER A 66 -2.01 12.67 8.67
N LEU A 67 -2.41 12.07 9.79
CA LEU A 67 -1.86 10.80 10.28
C LEU A 67 -2.05 9.68 9.24
N ARG A 68 -3.17 9.68 8.53
CA ARG A 68 -3.43 8.77 7.42
C ARG A 68 -2.34 8.84 6.36
N SER A 69 -2.05 10.05 5.83
CA SER A 69 -1.00 10.23 4.82
C SER A 69 0.37 9.81 5.33
N TYR A 70 0.68 10.07 6.59
CA TYR A 70 1.93 9.65 7.21
C TYR A 70 2.05 8.12 7.22
N LEU A 71 1.07 7.41 7.82
CA LEU A 71 1.09 5.96 7.93
C LEU A 71 1.09 5.27 6.56
N THR A 72 0.26 5.73 5.62
CA THR A 72 0.22 5.16 4.27
C THR A 72 1.51 5.42 3.48
N THR A 73 2.18 6.56 3.71
CA THR A 73 3.50 6.83 3.14
C THR A 73 4.57 5.89 3.71
N CYS A 74 4.58 5.67 5.02
CA CYS A 74 5.49 4.70 5.65
C CYS A 74 5.26 3.29 5.11
N THR A 75 3.99 2.86 4.98
CA THR A 75 3.60 1.58 4.39
C THR A 75 4.11 1.44 2.95
N ALA A 76 3.90 2.46 2.11
CA ALA A 76 4.34 2.43 0.71
C ALA A 76 5.88 2.39 0.60
N ASN A 77 6.60 3.12 1.45
CA ASN A 77 8.06 3.11 1.47
C ASN A 77 8.60 1.72 1.83
N LEU A 78 8.09 1.10 2.89
CA LEU A 78 8.52 -0.23 3.32
C LEU A 78 8.14 -1.30 2.28
N ALA A 79 6.95 -1.22 1.67
CA ALA A 79 6.56 -2.10 0.57
C ALA A 79 7.49 -1.96 -0.64
N ARG A 80 7.89 -0.72 -0.99
CA ARG A 80 8.85 -0.45 -2.06
C ARG A 80 10.20 -1.10 -1.79
N ASP A 81 10.69 -0.99 -0.55
CA ASP A 81 11.98 -1.57 -0.16
C ASP A 81 11.93 -3.11 -0.21
N ARG A 82 10.82 -3.73 0.21
CA ARG A 82 10.59 -5.19 0.04
C ARG A 82 10.56 -5.59 -1.43
N CYS A 83 9.83 -4.88 -2.29
CA CYS A 83 9.84 -5.15 -3.74
C CYS A 83 11.24 -5.07 -4.34
N ARG A 84 12.04 -4.08 -3.93
CA ARG A 84 13.43 -3.94 -4.40
C ARG A 84 14.32 -5.08 -3.89
N ALA A 85 14.12 -5.54 -2.66
CA ALA A 85 14.86 -6.66 -2.10
C ALA A 85 14.54 -7.96 -2.86
N ILE A 86 13.26 -8.26 -3.11
CA ILE A 86 12.82 -9.42 -3.89
C ILE A 86 13.42 -9.39 -5.30
N LYS A 87 13.36 -8.25 -6.00
CA LYS A 87 13.96 -8.11 -7.34
C LYS A 87 15.46 -8.35 -7.35
N ARG A 88 16.18 -7.92 -6.31
CA ARG A 88 17.63 -8.19 -6.20
C ARG A 88 17.93 -9.66 -5.97
N GLN A 89 17.09 -10.33 -5.17
CA GLN A 89 17.23 -11.78 -4.92
C GLN A 89 16.89 -12.62 -6.16
N SER A 90 15.84 -12.25 -6.91
CA SER A 90 15.45 -12.97 -8.14
C SER A 90 16.46 -12.82 -9.29
N HIS A 91 17.32 -11.80 -9.26
CA HIS A 91 18.47 -11.72 -10.18
C HIS A 91 19.64 -12.64 -9.80
N ILE A 92 19.62 -13.26 -8.62
CA ILE A 92 20.67 -14.14 -8.09
C ILE A 92 20.21 -15.62 -8.07
N VAL A 93 18.91 -15.89 -8.16
CA VAL A 93 18.30 -17.24 -8.08
C VAL A 93 17.44 -17.48 -9.32
N ASP A 94 17.57 -18.68 -9.90
CA ASP A 94 16.81 -19.21 -11.05
C ASP A 94 15.28 -19.03 -10.91
N PRO A 95 14.52 -18.77 -11.99
CA PRO A 95 13.11 -18.32 -11.91
C PRO A 95 12.07 -19.40 -11.51
N ALA A 96 12.47 -20.48 -10.85
CA ALA A 96 11.60 -21.64 -10.57
C ALA A 96 10.81 -21.59 -9.24
N GLN A 97 10.88 -20.53 -8.43
CA GLN A 97 10.14 -20.45 -7.18
C GLN A 97 9.44 -19.09 -7.00
N ALA A 98 8.33 -18.91 -7.70
CA ALA A 98 7.34 -17.91 -7.34
C ALA A 98 6.48 -18.46 -6.18
N PRO A 99 6.32 -17.75 -5.05
CA PRO A 99 5.42 -18.20 -3.99
C PRO A 99 3.97 -18.15 -4.48
N ASN A 100 3.31 -19.30 -4.45
CA ASN A 100 1.89 -19.44 -4.72
C ASN A 100 1.08 -18.71 -3.65
N ALA A 101 0.23 -17.79 -4.06
CA ALA A 101 -0.80 -17.22 -3.21
C ALA A 101 -1.82 -18.31 -2.84
N GLU A 102 -1.97 -18.63 -1.56
CA GLU A 102 -3.00 -19.52 -1.06
C GLU A 102 -4.40 -18.96 -1.30
N ALA A 103 -5.29 -19.81 -1.82
CA ALA A 103 -6.66 -19.47 -2.18
C ALA A 103 -7.59 -19.51 -0.97
N PRO A 104 -8.51 -18.57 -0.77
CA PRO A 104 -9.62 -18.70 0.18
C PRO A 104 -10.87 -19.35 -0.47
N SER A 105 -11.57 -20.19 0.30
CA SER A 105 -12.85 -20.88 0.03
C SER A 105 -14.03 -20.09 0.62
N PRO A 106 -15.34 -20.38 0.34
CA PRO A 106 -16.13 -20.79 -0.81
C PRO A 106 -17.34 -19.91 -1.23
N LEU A 107 -17.84 -20.16 -2.35
CA LEU A 107 -19.07 -20.00 -3.19
C LEU A 107 -19.87 -18.68 -3.31
N SER A 108 -20.18 -17.89 -2.30
CA SER A 108 -20.80 -16.56 -2.51
C SER A 108 -19.76 -15.42 -2.53
N GLU A 109 -18.60 -15.70 -2.00
CA GLU A 109 -17.37 -14.88 -2.13
C GLU A 109 -16.69 -15.07 -3.49
N VAL A 110 -17.06 -16.09 -4.27
CA VAL A 110 -16.36 -16.47 -5.50
C VAL A 110 -16.45 -15.40 -6.59
N LEU A 111 -17.62 -14.77 -6.81
CA LEU A 111 -17.72 -13.73 -7.84
C LEU A 111 -17.03 -12.43 -7.43
N GLN A 112 -17.12 -12.03 -6.19
CA GLN A 112 -16.38 -10.87 -5.66
C GLN A 112 -14.88 -11.20 -5.55
N GLY A 113 -14.56 -12.45 -5.19
CA GLY A 113 -13.20 -12.96 -5.12
C GLY A 113 -12.51 -12.97 -6.49
N GLU A 114 -13.21 -13.40 -7.55
CA GLU A 114 -12.67 -13.45 -8.91
C GLU A 114 -12.36 -12.05 -9.45
N GLN A 115 -13.28 -11.10 -9.30
CA GLN A 115 -13.05 -9.71 -9.72
C GLN A 115 -11.91 -9.05 -8.94
N LEU A 116 -11.80 -9.35 -7.64
CA LEU A 116 -10.69 -8.86 -6.82
C LEU A 116 -9.35 -9.47 -7.21
N ARG A 117 -9.34 -10.76 -7.58
CA ARG A 117 -8.15 -11.44 -8.13
C ARG A 117 -7.73 -10.81 -9.45
N GLN A 118 -8.63 -10.68 -10.41
CA GLN A 118 -8.36 -10.06 -11.71
C GLN A 118 -7.79 -8.64 -11.54
N LEU A 119 -8.39 -7.84 -10.65
CA LEU A 119 -7.86 -6.51 -10.33
C LEU A 119 -6.46 -6.57 -9.70
N SER A 120 -6.24 -7.51 -8.78
CA SER A 120 -4.95 -7.70 -8.11
C SER A 120 -3.86 -8.09 -9.09
N ASP A 121 -4.17 -9.04 -10.00
CA ASP A 121 -3.27 -9.51 -11.04
C ASP A 121 -2.97 -8.42 -12.08
N ALA A 122 -3.98 -7.64 -12.46
CA ALA A 122 -3.80 -6.49 -13.34
C ALA A 122 -2.91 -5.40 -12.67
N LEU A 123 -3.11 -5.14 -11.38
CA LEU A 123 -2.25 -4.23 -10.61
C LEU A 123 -0.80 -4.75 -10.55
N ALA A 124 -0.61 -6.06 -10.37
CA ALA A 124 0.72 -6.67 -10.30
C ALA A 124 1.50 -6.53 -11.62
N GLN A 125 0.80 -6.48 -12.76
CA GLN A 125 1.39 -6.29 -14.09
C GLN A 125 1.76 -4.83 -14.41
N LEU A 126 1.32 -3.87 -13.60
CA LEU A 126 1.75 -2.48 -13.78
C LEU A 126 3.23 -2.29 -13.39
N PRO A 127 3.96 -1.41 -14.08
CA PRO A 127 5.21 -0.87 -13.55
C PRO A 127 5.00 -0.34 -12.13
N TYR A 128 5.96 -0.62 -11.23
CA TYR A 128 5.79 -0.31 -9.80
C TYR A 128 5.37 1.14 -9.54
N GLU A 129 5.98 2.10 -10.25
CA GLU A 129 5.73 3.52 -10.07
C GLU A 129 4.30 3.94 -10.48
N GLN A 130 3.74 3.27 -11.50
CA GLN A 130 2.34 3.49 -11.92
C GLN A 130 1.39 2.86 -10.91
N ARG A 131 1.66 1.62 -10.49
CA ARG A 131 0.91 0.91 -9.45
C ARG A 131 0.85 1.71 -8.16
N GLU A 132 1.99 2.23 -7.70
CA GLU A 132 2.07 3.02 -6.48
C GLU A 132 1.24 4.31 -6.56
N ALA A 133 1.30 5.05 -7.67
CA ALA A 133 0.49 6.25 -7.86
C ALA A 133 -1.02 5.93 -7.83
N VAL A 134 -1.43 4.82 -8.45
CA VAL A 134 -2.83 4.36 -8.48
C VAL A 134 -3.29 3.93 -7.07
N VAL A 135 -2.52 3.09 -6.40
CA VAL A 135 -2.86 2.57 -5.07
C VAL A 135 -2.93 3.67 -4.03
N LEU A 136 -1.95 4.58 -3.99
CA LEU A 136 -1.95 5.69 -3.03
C LEU A 136 -3.10 6.67 -3.27
N HIS A 137 -3.46 6.92 -4.52
CA HIS A 137 -4.57 7.82 -4.83
C HIS A 137 -5.92 7.17 -4.50
N LEU A 138 -6.16 5.92 -4.94
CA LEU A 138 -7.48 5.28 -4.84
C LEU A 138 -7.73 4.58 -3.49
N LYS A 139 -6.70 3.99 -2.86
CA LYS A 139 -6.88 3.24 -1.59
C LYS A 139 -6.57 4.09 -0.35
N ALA A 140 -5.57 4.98 -0.46
CA ALA A 140 -5.20 5.86 0.65
C ALA A 140 -5.88 7.23 0.63
N ASP A 141 -6.66 7.57 -0.41
CA ASP A 141 -7.28 8.88 -0.67
C ASP A 141 -6.25 10.03 -0.64
N MET A 142 -5.01 9.76 -1.07
CA MET A 142 -4.00 10.78 -1.13
C MET A 142 -4.17 11.67 -2.35
N THR A 143 -4.05 12.98 -2.16
CA THR A 143 -4.00 13.92 -3.30
C THR A 143 -2.69 13.75 -4.06
N PHE A 144 -2.67 14.06 -5.37
CA PHE A 144 -1.43 14.01 -6.17
C PHE A 144 -0.31 14.89 -5.57
N ARG A 145 -0.66 16.01 -4.94
CA ARG A 145 0.30 16.87 -4.22
C ARG A 145 0.90 16.15 -3.00
N ALA A 146 0.09 15.39 -2.26
CA ALA A 146 0.56 14.62 -1.10
C ALA A 146 1.49 13.48 -1.54
N ILE A 147 1.12 12.76 -2.60
CA ILE A 147 1.94 11.69 -3.19
C ILE A 147 3.27 12.26 -3.72
N ALA A 148 3.21 13.35 -4.48
CA ALA A 148 4.40 14.02 -5.01
C ALA A 148 5.38 14.43 -3.90
N ARG A 149 4.86 15.01 -2.81
CA ARG A 149 5.67 15.38 -1.63
C ARG A 149 6.29 14.15 -0.97
N ALA A 150 5.51 13.07 -0.79
CA ALA A 150 5.98 11.83 -0.17
C ALA A 150 7.08 11.13 -0.98
N GLN A 151 7.00 11.24 -2.31
CA GLN A 151 7.96 10.60 -3.24
C GLN A 151 9.11 11.52 -3.69
N GLY A 152 9.09 12.80 -3.33
CA GLY A 152 10.08 13.78 -3.82
C GLY A 152 9.98 14.05 -5.33
N LEU A 153 8.77 13.99 -5.89
CA LEU A 153 8.49 14.13 -7.32
C LEU A 153 7.67 15.37 -7.64
N SER A 154 7.59 15.73 -8.93
CA SER A 154 6.65 16.74 -9.41
C SER A 154 5.22 16.20 -9.40
N ILE A 155 4.22 17.07 -9.20
CA ILE A 155 2.80 16.72 -9.30
C ILE A 155 2.48 16.16 -10.69
N ASN A 156 3.03 16.75 -11.74
CA ASN A 156 2.82 16.32 -13.12
C ASN A 156 3.34 14.89 -13.36
N THR A 157 4.48 14.53 -12.75
CA THR A 157 5.03 13.17 -12.82
C THR A 157 4.06 12.17 -12.20
N VAL A 158 3.52 12.47 -11.01
CA VAL A 158 2.57 11.58 -10.32
C VAL A 158 1.27 11.45 -11.12
N GLN A 159 0.74 12.57 -11.65
CA GLN A 159 -0.47 12.55 -12.49
C GLN A 159 -0.27 11.72 -13.77
N SER A 160 0.88 11.84 -14.44
CA SER A 160 1.19 11.04 -15.60
C SER A 160 1.28 9.54 -15.26
N ARG A 161 1.97 9.18 -14.16
CA ARG A 161 2.04 7.78 -13.68
C ARG A 161 0.66 7.22 -13.38
N TYR A 162 -0.19 7.99 -12.71
CA TYR A 162 -1.57 7.61 -12.42
C TYR A 162 -2.37 7.40 -13.69
N ARG A 163 -2.34 8.36 -14.62
CA ARG A 163 -3.09 8.28 -15.89
C ARG A 163 -2.69 7.03 -16.69
N TYR A 164 -1.39 6.83 -16.93
CA TYR A 164 -0.91 5.64 -17.65
C TYR A 164 -1.25 4.34 -16.91
N GLY A 165 -1.17 4.33 -15.58
CA GLY A 165 -1.59 3.18 -14.78
C GLY A 165 -3.06 2.85 -14.94
N ILE A 166 -3.94 3.84 -14.91
CA ILE A 166 -5.39 3.64 -15.10
C ILE A 166 -5.72 3.21 -16.54
N GLU A 167 -5.10 3.82 -17.56
CA GLU A 167 -5.28 3.43 -18.96
C GLU A 167 -4.91 1.96 -19.16
N LYS A 168 -3.75 1.54 -18.65
CA LYS A 168 -3.29 0.17 -18.74
C LYS A 168 -4.18 -0.82 -17.97
N LEU A 169 -4.65 -0.46 -16.76
CA LEU A 169 -5.61 -1.28 -16.01
C LEU A 169 -6.93 -1.47 -16.76
N ARG A 170 -7.48 -0.40 -17.35
CA ARG A 170 -8.70 -0.49 -18.15
C ARG A 170 -8.55 -1.43 -19.33
N SER A 171 -7.45 -1.31 -20.05
CA SER A 171 -7.15 -2.20 -21.19
C SER A 171 -7.07 -3.67 -20.78
N MET A 172 -6.39 -3.97 -19.67
CA MET A 172 -6.28 -5.34 -19.13
C MET A 172 -7.64 -5.90 -18.67
N LEU A 173 -8.45 -5.09 -17.99
CA LEU A 173 -9.73 -5.52 -17.43
C LEU A 173 -10.84 -5.62 -18.48
N ASN A 174 -10.75 -4.84 -19.56
CA ASN A 174 -11.68 -4.92 -20.69
C ASN A 174 -11.33 -6.00 -21.72
N GLY A 175 -10.23 -6.72 -21.53
CA GLY A 175 -9.75 -7.72 -22.49
C GLY A 175 -9.18 -7.15 -23.79
N GLU A 176 -8.78 -5.86 -23.80
CA GLU A 176 -8.25 -5.16 -24.98
C GLU A 176 -6.74 -5.36 -25.17
N LEU A 177 -6.06 -5.95 -24.17
CA LEU A 177 -4.66 -6.35 -24.27
C LEU A 177 -4.61 -7.86 -24.34
N GLU A 178 -4.50 -8.40 -25.58
CA GLU A 178 -3.93 -9.73 -25.75
C GLU A 178 -2.45 -9.72 -25.36
N PRO A 179 -1.93 -10.82 -24.78
CA PRO A 179 -0.55 -10.92 -24.33
C PRO A 179 0.47 -10.82 -25.48
#